data_fd0fcc47df8f0367aa41cd381fe15c63
#
_entry.id   fd0fcc47df8f0367aa41cd381fe15c63
#
_cell.length_a   1.000
_cell.length_b   1.000
_cell.length_c   1.000
_cell.angle_alpha   90.00
_cell.angle_beta   90.00
_cell.angle_gamma   90.00
#
_symmetry.space_group_name_H-M   'P 1'
#
loop_
_entity.id
_entity.type
_entity.pdbx_description
1 polymer ?
#
loop_
_entity_poly.entity_id
_entity_poly.type
_entity_poly.pdbx_seq_one_letter_code
_entity_poly.pdbx_strand_id
1 'polypeptide(L)'
;AAGNTDKLKDTIIDKTIQKFEDGFNTLFTNTELTIEGRTAADPNFTLLTINPVSKNEVEGNLTFFQGSIIRQNNRNTINLGIGYRQLSDDEKWIYGVNAFHDYESTYEHSRWSVGAELRSSAFEINANKYFAISGAKTGRNGNTERALDGYEIEIGGQVPYVPSAKIFAKQWTWEGYQTSDTKGKTYSLQINTPIAPNLTFEAGTKDSDT
;
A
#
# COMPACT_ATOMS: atom_id res chain seq x y z
N ALA A 1 -35.42 16.92 2.42
CA ALA A 1 -34.50 18.07 2.50
C ALA A 1 -33.12 17.69 3.09
N ALA A 2 -33.03 16.76 4.05
CA ALA A 2 -31.77 16.35 4.69
C ALA A 2 -30.80 15.64 3.74
N GLY A 3 -31.28 14.76 2.88
CA GLY A 3 -30.43 13.98 1.97
C GLY A 3 -29.70 14.77 0.87
N ASN A 4 -30.07 16.03 0.65
CA ASN A 4 -29.40 16.87 -0.35
C ASN A 4 -28.24 17.65 0.27
N THR A 5 -28.29 17.90 1.57
CA THR A 5 -27.24 18.60 2.30
C THR A 5 -26.03 17.69 2.57
N ASP A 6 -26.26 16.41 2.80
CA ASP A 6 -25.19 15.43 3.03
C ASP A 6 -24.43 15.13 1.74
N LYS A 7 -25.15 14.95 0.62
CA LYS A 7 -24.51 14.81 -0.71
C LYS A 7 -23.70 16.04 -1.12
N LEU A 8 -24.15 17.25 -0.75
CA LEU A 8 -23.38 18.49 -1.01
C LEU A 8 -22.11 18.55 -0.16
N LYS A 9 -22.19 18.14 1.10
CA LYS A 9 -21.01 18.07 2.01
C LYS A 9 -19.99 17.07 1.50
N ASP A 10 -20.43 15.87 1.14
CA ASP A 10 -19.55 14.84 0.60
C ASP A 10 -18.89 15.30 -0.71
N THR A 11 -19.64 15.93 -1.61
CA THR A 11 -19.09 16.49 -2.86
C THR A 11 -18.09 17.63 -2.62
N ILE A 12 -18.28 18.45 -1.58
CA ILE A 12 -17.35 19.54 -1.23
C ILE A 12 -16.09 18.98 -0.59
N ILE A 13 -16.24 17.96 0.26
CA ILE A 13 -15.10 17.26 0.90
C ILE A 13 -14.26 16.59 -0.18
N ASP A 14 -14.87 15.82 -1.08
CA ASP A 14 -14.18 15.14 -2.17
C ASP A 14 -13.43 16.11 -3.09
N LYS A 15 -14.05 17.23 -3.47
CA LYS A 15 -13.38 18.27 -4.28
C LYS A 15 -12.24 18.98 -3.54
N THR A 16 -12.35 19.13 -2.24
CA THR A 16 -11.31 19.76 -1.42
C THR A 16 -10.13 18.82 -1.25
N ILE A 17 -10.39 17.54 -1.01
CA ILE A 17 -9.38 16.47 -0.94
C ILE A 17 -8.66 16.39 -2.29
N GLN A 18 -9.39 16.31 -3.38
CA GLN A 18 -8.83 16.21 -4.74
C GLN A 18 -7.92 17.42 -5.08
N LYS A 19 -8.34 18.63 -4.76
CA LYS A 19 -7.49 19.82 -4.96
C LYS A 19 -6.23 19.82 -4.10
N PHE A 20 -6.32 19.29 -2.89
CA PHE A 20 -5.17 19.15 -2.00
C PHE A 20 -4.19 18.09 -2.53
N GLU A 21 -4.70 16.93 -2.98
CA GLU A 21 -3.92 15.86 -3.61
C GLU A 21 -3.22 16.35 -4.87
N ASP A 22 -3.93 17.03 -5.78
CA ASP A 22 -3.36 17.59 -7.01
C ASP A 22 -2.27 18.63 -6.72
N GLY A 23 -2.50 19.52 -5.77
CA GLY A 23 -1.53 20.52 -5.33
C GLY A 23 -0.29 19.89 -4.69
N PHE A 24 -0.50 18.87 -3.87
CA PHE A 24 0.58 18.14 -3.20
C PHE A 24 1.43 17.36 -4.22
N ASN A 25 0.79 16.62 -5.13
CA ASN A 25 1.48 15.83 -6.15
C ASN A 25 2.24 16.71 -7.17
N THR A 26 1.80 17.95 -7.37
CA THR A 26 2.52 18.95 -8.19
C THR A 26 3.78 19.45 -7.49
N LEU A 27 3.75 19.59 -6.17
CA LEU A 27 4.88 20.10 -5.38
C LEU A 27 5.92 19.02 -5.06
N PHE A 28 5.51 17.77 -4.97
CA PHE A 28 6.36 16.64 -4.57
C PHE A 28 6.42 15.61 -5.70
N THR A 29 7.38 15.77 -6.60
CA THR A 29 7.67 14.77 -7.64
C THR A 29 7.96 13.40 -6.99
N ASN A 30 7.40 12.33 -7.52
CA ASN A 30 7.50 10.96 -7.01
C ASN A 30 6.83 10.72 -5.63
N THR A 31 5.86 11.52 -5.26
CA THR A 31 5.10 11.37 -4.02
C THR A 31 3.62 11.21 -4.35
N GLU A 32 3.00 10.23 -3.75
CA GLU A 32 1.58 9.91 -3.89
C GLU A 32 0.88 10.13 -2.54
N LEU A 33 -0.25 10.78 -2.56
CA LEU A 33 -1.15 10.93 -1.42
C LEU A 33 -2.44 10.17 -1.72
N THR A 34 -2.76 9.19 -0.90
CA THR A 34 -4.01 8.45 -0.94
C THR A 34 -4.83 8.77 0.31
N ILE A 35 -6.09 9.12 0.13
CA ILE A 35 -7.03 9.37 1.23
C ILE A 35 -8.19 8.38 1.08
N GLU A 36 -8.40 7.57 2.13
CA GLU A 36 -9.52 6.65 2.23
C GLU A 36 -10.56 7.23 3.18
N GLY A 37 -11.68 7.67 2.65
CA GLY A 37 -12.79 8.19 3.43
C GLY A 37 -13.66 7.08 4.02
N ARG A 38 -13.58 6.87 5.35
CA ARG A 38 -14.62 6.08 6.06
C ARG A 38 -15.66 6.99 6.71
N THR A 39 -15.24 8.09 7.30
CA THR A 39 -16.07 9.16 7.82
C THR A 39 -15.23 10.44 7.89
N ALA A 40 -15.85 11.60 7.74
CA ALA A 40 -15.15 12.89 7.84
C ALA A 40 -14.46 13.14 9.20
N ALA A 41 -14.80 12.36 10.24
CA ALA A 41 -14.27 12.53 11.58
C ALA A 41 -12.93 11.82 11.81
N ASP A 42 -12.57 10.82 11.01
CA ASP A 42 -11.34 10.04 11.20
C ASP A 42 -10.84 9.45 9.85
N PRO A 43 -10.27 10.29 8.97
CA PRO A 43 -9.80 9.85 7.67
C PRO A 43 -8.56 8.97 7.82
N ASN A 44 -8.54 7.85 7.09
CA ASN A 44 -7.31 7.14 6.82
C ASN A 44 -6.58 7.82 5.67
N PHE A 45 -5.27 7.96 5.77
CA PHE A 45 -4.47 8.48 4.67
C PHE A 45 -3.13 7.76 4.58
N THR A 46 -2.60 7.69 3.38
CA THR A 46 -1.26 7.21 3.09
C THR A 46 -0.53 8.24 2.25
N LEU A 47 0.62 8.66 2.73
CA LEU A 47 1.59 9.46 2.00
C LEU A 47 2.76 8.55 1.62
N LEU A 48 3.01 8.37 0.33
CA LEU A 48 4.05 7.50 -0.19
C LEU A 48 5.00 8.30 -1.06
N THR A 49 6.30 8.14 -0.85
CA THR A 49 7.34 8.67 -1.75
C THR A 49 8.29 7.56 -2.18
N ILE A 50 8.64 7.54 -3.48
CA ILE A 50 9.61 6.61 -4.05
C ILE A 50 10.62 7.42 -4.84
N ASN A 51 11.88 7.36 -4.43
CA ASN A 51 12.94 8.12 -5.06
C ASN A 51 14.06 7.20 -5.55
N PRO A 52 14.54 7.37 -6.79
CA PRO A 52 15.71 6.67 -7.26
C PRO A 52 16.94 7.12 -6.47
N VAL A 53 17.71 6.16 -5.98
CA VAL A 53 19.02 6.38 -5.34
C VAL A 53 20.12 6.21 -6.39
N SER A 54 19.99 5.20 -7.24
CA SER A 54 20.90 4.93 -8.34
C SER A 54 20.13 4.31 -9.48
N LYS A 55 20.42 4.75 -10.70
CA LYS A 55 19.82 4.23 -11.94
C LYS A 55 20.92 4.03 -12.97
N ASN A 56 21.03 2.83 -13.51
CA ASN A 56 21.88 2.54 -14.66
C ASN A 56 20.99 2.04 -15.81
N GLU A 57 20.76 2.92 -16.78
CA GLU A 57 19.88 2.63 -17.92
C GLU A 57 20.50 1.60 -18.88
N VAL A 58 21.83 1.55 -18.97
CA VAL A 58 22.53 0.60 -19.84
C VAL A 58 22.43 -0.82 -19.29
N GLU A 59 22.55 -0.97 -17.99
CA GLU A 59 22.42 -2.26 -17.31
C GLU A 59 20.97 -2.58 -16.91
N GLY A 60 20.05 -1.66 -17.13
CA GLY A 60 18.63 -1.84 -16.83
C GLY A 60 18.32 -2.00 -15.33
N ASN A 61 19.13 -1.38 -14.46
CA ASN A 61 18.91 -1.52 -13.02
C ASN A 61 18.54 -0.21 -12.31
N LEU A 62 17.84 -0.35 -11.20
CA LEU A 62 17.37 0.76 -10.38
C LEU A 62 17.43 0.38 -8.90
N THR A 63 18.16 1.16 -8.12
CA THR A 63 18.05 1.17 -6.66
C THR A 63 17.17 2.34 -6.25
N PHE A 64 16.19 2.11 -5.40
CA PHE A 64 15.28 3.15 -4.93
C PHE A 64 15.12 3.13 -3.42
N PHE A 65 14.82 4.27 -2.86
CA PHE A 65 14.34 4.46 -1.51
C PHE A 65 12.83 4.68 -1.55
N GLN A 66 12.14 4.09 -0.60
CA GLN A 66 10.71 4.31 -0.41
C GLN A 66 10.45 4.69 1.04
N GLY A 67 9.63 5.72 1.22
CA GLY A 67 9.13 6.13 2.52
C GLY A 67 7.62 6.32 2.47
N SER A 68 6.91 5.92 3.52
CA SER A 68 5.50 6.23 3.64
C SER A 68 5.10 6.56 5.08
N ILE A 69 4.06 7.38 5.19
CA ILE A 69 3.35 7.66 6.44
C ILE A 69 1.93 7.21 6.23
N ILE A 70 1.48 6.30 7.08
CA ILE A 70 0.15 5.69 7.02
C ILE A 70 -0.58 6.03 8.30
N ARG A 71 -1.75 6.67 8.18
CA ARG A 71 -2.69 6.82 9.29
C ARG A 71 -3.91 5.95 9.03
N GLN A 72 -4.14 5.01 9.93
CA GLN A 72 -5.26 4.07 9.82
C GLN A 72 -5.79 3.74 11.21
N ASN A 73 -7.11 3.86 11.41
CA ASN A 73 -7.78 3.54 12.67
C ASN A 73 -7.13 4.21 13.90
N ASN A 74 -6.77 5.51 13.79
CA ASN A 74 -6.06 6.28 14.81
C ASN A 74 -4.67 5.76 15.17
N ARG A 75 -4.03 5.03 14.28
CA ARG A 75 -2.64 4.61 14.39
C ARG A 75 -1.82 5.27 13.29
N ASN A 76 -0.61 5.70 13.63
CA ASN A 76 0.31 6.28 12.68
C ASN A 76 1.48 5.31 12.51
N THR A 77 1.72 4.90 11.27
CA THR A 77 2.84 4.02 10.91
C THR A 77 3.76 4.75 9.94
N ILE A 78 5.04 4.72 10.23
CA ILE A 78 6.10 5.15 9.31
C ILE A 78 6.72 3.89 8.74
N ASN A 79 6.78 3.81 7.42
CA ASN A 79 7.44 2.74 6.69
C ASN A 79 8.61 3.33 5.91
N LEU A 80 9.80 2.76 6.06
CA LEU A 80 11.00 3.16 5.34
C LEU A 80 11.66 1.92 4.74
N GLY A 81 12.08 2.01 3.50
CA GLY A 81 12.68 0.87 2.83
C GLY A 81 13.57 1.23 1.65
N ILE A 82 14.29 0.23 1.23
CA ILE A 82 15.14 0.26 0.05
C ILE A 82 14.79 -0.94 -0.83
N GLY A 83 14.84 -0.72 -2.13
CA GLY A 83 14.61 -1.77 -3.11
C GLY A 83 15.57 -1.68 -4.27
N TYR A 84 15.73 -2.81 -4.93
CA TYR A 84 16.52 -2.96 -6.15
C TYR A 84 15.67 -3.64 -7.21
N ARG A 85 15.71 -3.13 -8.42
CA ARG A 85 15.03 -3.69 -9.60
C ARG A 85 16.03 -3.91 -10.72
N GLN A 86 15.89 -5.01 -11.42
CA GLN A 86 16.65 -5.38 -12.60
C GLN A 86 15.70 -5.72 -13.74
N LEU A 87 15.89 -5.06 -14.87
CA LEU A 87 15.24 -5.41 -16.14
C LEU A 87 15.98 -6.62 -16.74
N SER A 88 15.24 -7.59 -17.27
CA SER A 88 15.84 -8.72 -18.00
C SER A 88 16.47 -8.27 -19.34
N ASP A 89 17.40 -9.06 -19.87
CA ASP A 89 18.08 -8.78 -21.13
C ASP A 89 17.12 -8.68 -22.33
N ASP A 90 16.00 -9.37 -22.28
CA ASP A 90 14.94 -9.33 -23.31
C ASP A 90 13.90 -8.22 -23.06
N GLU A 91 14.11 -7.39 -22.02
CA GLU A 91 13.27 -6.25 -21.61
C GLU A 91 11.81 -6.60 -21.29
N LYS A 92 11.49 -7.89 -21.07
CA LYS A 92 10.11 -8.33 -20.82
C LYS A 92 9.77 -8.43 -19.33
N TRP A 93 10.80 -8.57 -18.47
CA TRP A 93 10.65 -8.85 -17.06
C TRP A 93 11.43 -7.86 -16.21
N ILE A 94 10.85 -7.50 -15.09
CA ILE A 94 11.51 -6.78 -14.01
C ILE A 94 11.51 -7.70 -12.80
N TYR A 95 12.70 -7.98 -12.28
CA TYR A 95 12.91 -8.67 -11.01
C TYR A 95 13.25 -7.64 -9.96
N GLY A 96 12.65 -7.76 -8.78
CA GLY A 96 12.94 -6.84 -7.69
C GLY A 96 13.07 -7.54 -6.36
N VAL A 97 13.84 -6.92 -5.49
CA VAL A 97 13.94 -7.28 -4.07
C VAL A 97 13.87 -6.00 -3.25
N ASN A 98 13.32 -6.09 -2.04
CA ASN A 98 13.20 -4.96 -1.16
C ASN A 98 13.30 -5.36 0.32
N ALA A 99 13.58 -4.38 1.15
CA ALA A 99 13.54 -4.52 2.59
C ALA A 99 12.94 -3.24 3.19
N PHE A 100 12.04 -3.40 4.16
CA PHE A 100 11.36 -2.29 4.82
C PHE A 100 11.39 -2.44 6.33
N HIS A 101 11.32 -1.30 7.00
CA HIS A 101 11.10 -1.18 8.42
C HIS A 101 9.82 -0.39 8.68
N ASP A 102 8.87 -0.99 9.38
CA ASP A 102 7.63 -0.37 9.83
C ASP A 102 7.77 0.03 11.30
N TYR A 103 7.41 1.25 11.63
CA TYR A 103 7.30 1.74 13.00
C TYR A 103 5.92 2.37 13.21
N GLU A 104 5.12 1.75 14.05
CA GLU A 104 3.83 2.26 14.49
C GLU A 104 4.04 3.07 15.78
N SER A 105 3.87 4.39 15.69
CA SER A 105 4.26 5.32 16.74
C SER A 105 3.25 5.44 17.89
N THR A 106 1.99 4.98 17.70
CA THR A 106 0.94 5.12 18.71
C THR A 106 1.16 4.19 19.91
N TYR A 107 1.58 2.95 19.64
CA TYR A 107 1.89 1.94 20.64
C TYR A 107 3.31 1.41 20.53
N GLU A 108 4.14 2.08 19.70
CA GLU A 108 5.57 1.80 19.50
C GLU A 108 5.86 0.37 18.99
N HIS A 109 5.01 -0.16 18.12
CA HIS A 109 5.25 -1.45 17.48
C HIS A 109 6.19 -1.31 16.30
N SER A 110 7.05 -2.31 16.12
CA SER A 110 8.07 -2.30 15.09
C SER A 110 8.24 -3.68 14.46
N ARG A 111 8.46 -3.70 13.12
CA ARG A 111 8.75 -4.92 12.36
C ARG A 111 9.62 -4.61 11.15
N TRP A 112 10.36 -5.62 10.70
CA TRP A 112 11.03 -5.63 9.40
C TRP A 112 10.24 -6.46 8.40
N SER A 113 10.45 -6.17 7.13
CA SER A 113 10.01 -7.04 6.06
C SER A 113 11.06 -7.16 4.96
N VAL A 114 11.03 -8.29 4.27
CA VAL A 114 11.78 -8.50 3.04
C VAL A 114 10.77 -8.94 1.98
N GLY A 115 10.98 -8.47 0.76
CA GLY A 115 10.09 -8.76 -0.35
C GLY A 115 10.82 -9.09 -1.63
N ALA A 116 10.11 -9.78 -2.50
CA ALA A 116 10.51 -10.04 -3.87
C ALA A 116 9.36 -9.67 -4.82
N GLU A 117 9.70 -9.14 -5.98
CA GLU A 117 8.73 -8.81 -7.02
C GLU A 117 9.16 -9.35 -8.37
N LEU A 118 8.20 -9.74 -9.17
CA LEU A 118 8.33 -10.10 -10.57
C LEU A 118 7.25 -9.38 -11.34
N ARG A 119 7.63 -8.60 -12.35
CA ARG A 119 6.70 -7.82 -13.16
C ARG A 119 6.94 -8.03 -14.64
N SER A 120 5.85 -8.01 -15.39
CA SER A 120 5.85 -7.91 -16.85
C SER A 120 4.83 -6.87 -17.29
N SER A 121 4.67 -6.65 -18.58
CA SER A 121 3.61 -5.78 -19.11
C SER A 121 2.20 -6.30 -18.81
N ALA A 122 2.04 -7.61 -18.63
CA ALA A 122 0.73 -8.26 -18.49
C ALA A 122 0.38 -8.64 -17.05
N PHE A 123 1.37 -8.96 -16.22
CA PHE A 123 1.12 -9.40 -14.84
C PHE A 123 2.26 -9.03 -13.89
N GLU A 124 1.98 -9.10 -12.60
CA GLU A 124 2.91 -8.86 -11.52
C GLU A 124 2.68 -9.82 -10.35
N ILE A 125 3.77 -10.21 -9.69
CA ILE A 125 3.76 -11.03 -8.49
C ILE A 125 4.59 -10.30 -7.44
N ASN A 126 4.05 -10.16 -6.23
CA ASN A 126 4.74 -9.62 -5.07
C ASN A 126 4.64 -10.63 -3.93
N ALA A 127 5.75 -10.85 -3.23
CA ALA A 127 5.78 -11.70 -2.05
C ALA A 127 6.56 -10.99 -0.94
N ASN A 128 6.00 -10.94 0.27
CA ASN A 128 6.61 -10.30 1.43
C ASN A 128 6.59 -11.24 2.64
N LYS A 129 7.68 -11.22 3.40
CA LYS A 129 7.77 -11.83 4.73
C LYS A 129 8.05 -10.76 5.75
N TYR A 130 7.30 -10.79 6.85
CA TYR A 130 7.34 -9.81 7.94
C TYR A 130 7.87 -10.46 9.21
N PHE A 131 8.70 -9.71 9.96
CA PHE A 131 9.36 -10.14 11.19
C PHE A 131 9.10 -9.09 12.27
N ALA A 132 8.36 -9.46 13.31
CA ALA A 132 8.14 -8.60 14.47
C ALA A 132 9.45 -8.39 15.25
N ILE A 133 9.77 -7.13 15.57
CA ILE A 133 10.95 -6.78 16.34
C ILE A 133 10.55 -6.40 17.75
N SER A 134 9.49 -5.60 17.90
CA SER A 134 9.02 -5.17 19.21
C SER A 134 8.36 -6.32 19.98
N GLY A 135 8.61 -6.37 21.27
CA GLY A 135 7.90 -7.24 22.20
C GLY A 135 6.42 -6.82 22.36
N ALA A 136 5.72 -7.57 23.22
CA ALA A 136 4.34 -7.22 23.59
C ALA A 136 4.30 -5.93 24.42
N LYS A 137 3.31 -5.08 24.13
CA LYS A 137 3.10 -3.77 24.76
C LYS A 137 1.63 -3.58 25.09
N THR A 138 1.34 -2.63 25.97
CA THR A 138 -0.04 -2.22 26.23
C THR A 138 -0.56 -1.41 25.07
N GLY A 139 -1.56 -1.92 24.36
CA GLY A 139 -2.21 -1.30 23.23
C GLY A 139 -3.56 -0.69 23.56
N ARG A 140 -4.47 -0.73 22.57
CA ARG A 140 -5.81 -0.14 22.70
C ARG A 140 -6.60 -0.78 23.84
N ASN A 141 -7.26 0.05 24.66
CA ASN A 141 -8.10 -0.37 25.79
C ASN A 141 -7.37 -1.20 26.86
N GLY A 142 -6.05 -1.04 26.99
CA GLY A 142 -5.26 -1.78 27.96
C GLY A 142 -4.95 -3.24 27.57
N ASN A 143 -5.34 -3.68 26.38
CA ASN A 143 -5.04 -5.03 25.90
C ASN A 143 -3.55 -5.16 25.57
N THR A 144 -3.01 -6.37 25.73
CA THR A 144 -1.67 -6.69 25.27
C THR A 144 -1.67 -6.84 23.74
N GLU A 145 -0.85 -6.05 23.08
CA GLU A 145 -0.68 -6.07 21.62
C GLU A 145 0.78 -6.27 21.25
N ARG A 146 1.04 -6.81 20.07
CA ARG A 146 2.36 -7.02 19.51
C ARG A 146 2.31 -6.86 17.99
N ALA A 147 3.39 -6.38 17.37
CA ALA A 147 3.58 -6.56 15.94
C ALA A 147 3.59 -8.05 15.60
N LEU A 148 3.00 -8.43 14.49
CA LEU A 148 2.89 -9.84 14.10
C LEU A 148 3.91 -10.18 13.00
N ASP A 149 4.49 -11.37 13.14
CA ASP A 149 5.16 -12.05 12.05
C ASP A 149 4.11 -12.47 11.02
N GLY A 150 4.51 -12.60 9.77
CA GLY A 150 3.56 -13.00 8.75
C GLY A 150 4.15 -13.03 7.35
N TYR A 151 3.32 -13.35 6.39
CA TYR A 151 3.70 -13.28 4.98
C TYR A 151 2.47 -12.99 4.12
N GLU A 152 2.74 -12.44 2.95
CA GLU A 152 1.72 -12.24 1.92
C GLU A 152 2.28 -12.53 0.54
N ILE A 153 1.42 -12.98 -0.34
CA ILE A 153 1.68 -13.16 -1.76
C ILE A 153 0.51 -12.52 -2.50
N GLU A 154 0.84 -11.65 -3.46
CA GLU A 154 -0.11 -10.99 -4.33
C GLU A 154 0.24 -11.26 -5.78
N ILE A 155 -0.78 -11.59 -6.57
CA ILE A 155 -0.69 -11.75 -8.01
C ILE A 155 -1.64 -10.74 -8.62
N GLY A 156 -1.14 -9.94 -9.56
CA GLY A 156 -1.92 -8.98 -10.32
C GLY A 156 -1.79 -9.19 -11.81
N GLY A 157 -2.79 -8.76 -12.56
CA GLY A 157 -2.74 -8.86 -14.00
C GLY A 157 -3.69 -7.89 -14.69
N GLN A 158 -3.30 -7.49 -15.91
CA GLN A 158 -4.12 -6.64 -16.76
C GLN A 158 -5.35 -7.41 -17.23
N VAL A 159 -6.51 -6.79 -17.16
CA VAL A 159 -7.75 -7.37 -17.71
C VAL A 159 -7.62 -7.42 -19.24
N PRO A 160 -7.81 -8.60 -19.86
CA PRO A 160 -7.78 -8.72 -21.31
C PRO A 160 -8.69 -7.70 -22.00
N TYR A 161 -8.18 -7.03 -23.03
CA TYR A 161 -8.88 -6.00 -23.81
C TYR A 161 -9.26 -4.70 -23.06
N VAL A 162 -8.89 -4.58 -21.77
CA VAL A 162 -9.13 -3.36 -20.98
C VAL A 162 -7.81 -2.87 -20.39
N PRO A 163 -6.99 -2.14 -21.17
CA PRO A 163 -5.64 -1.70 -20.75
C PRO A 163 -5.62 -0.86 -19.47
N SER A 164 -6.72 -0.19 -19.18
CA SER A 164 -6.86 0.65 -17.99
C SER A 164 -7.25 -0.13 -16.73
N ALA A 165 -7.53 -1.43 -16.81
CA ALA A 165 -7.97 -2.22 -15.67
C ALA A 165 -6.99 -3.33 -15.31
N LYS A 166 -6.73 -3.51 -14.02
CA LYS A 166 -5.98 -4.63 -13.42
C LYS A 166 -6.80 -5.30 -12.34
N ILE A 167 -6.64 -6.61 -12.23
CA ILE A 167 -7.20 -7.40 -11.12
C ILE A 167 -6.06 -7.94 -10.27
N PHE A 168 -6.30 -8.00 -8.95
CA PHE A 168 -5.34 -8.52 -7.98
C PHE A 168 -5.99 -9.57 -7.10
N ALA A 169 -5.20 -10.57 -6.74
CA ALA A 169 -5.53 -11.56 -5.74
C ALA A 169 -4.36 -11.65 -4.75
N LYS A 170 -4.62 -11.39 -3.48
CA LYS A 170 -3.65 -11.44 -2.39
C LYS A 170 -4.08 -12.50 -1.39
N GLN A 171 -3.13 -13.31 -0.95
CA GLN A 171 -3.25 -14.17 0.21
C GLN A 171 -2.27 -13.70 1.28
N TRP A 172 -2.71 -13.66 2.53
CA TRP A 172 -1.89 -13.24 3.64
C TRP A 172 -2.13 -14.14 4.86
N THR A 173 -1.11 -14.23 5.71
CA THR A 173 -1.15 -14.92 6.99
C THR A 173 -0.41 -14.10 8.02
N TRP A 174 -1.01 -13.87 9.18
CA TRP A 174 -0.41 -13.26 10.35
C TRP A 174 -0.36 -14.27 11.48
N GLU A 175 0.84 -14.50 12.03
CA GLU A 175 1.08 -15.42 13.13
C GLU A 175 0.51 -14.83 14.42
N GLY A 176 -0.47 -15.50 15.02
CA GLY A 176 -1.16 -15.01 16.22
C GLY A 176 -0.24 -14.97 17.44
N TYR A 177 -0.30 -13.88 18.21
CA TYR A 177 0.37 -13.80 19.50
C TYR A 177 -0.58 -14.28 20.61
N GLN A 178 -0.30 -15.45 21.18
CA GLN A 178 -1.18 -16.11 22.18
C GLN A 178 -2.61 -16.42 21.65
N THR A 179 -2.79 -16.40 20.35
CA THR A 179 -4.04 -16.72 19.66
C THR A 179 -3.73 -17.53 18.41
N SER A 180 -4.75 -18.04 17.74
CA SER A 180 -4.59 -18.68 16.43
C SER A 180 -4.10 -17.69 15.38
N ASP A 181 -3.41 -18.18 14.36
CA ASP A 181 -3.04 -17.41 13.18
C ASP A 181 -4.31 -16.88 12.48
N THR A 182 -4.19 -15.67 11.95
CA THR A 182 -5.23 -15.09 11.10
C THR A 182 -4.79 -15.18 9.65
N LYS A 183 -5.64 -15.74 8.81
CA LYS A 183 -5.40 -15.91 7.37
C LYS A 183 -6.50 -15.22 6.60
N GLY A 184 -6.18 -14.78 5.40
CA GLY A 184 -7.21 -14.21 4.56
C GLY A 184 -6.79 -14.04 3.11
N LYS A 185 -7.78 -13.64 2.32
CA LYS A 185 -7.64 -13.32 0.92
C LYS A 185 -8.23 -11.96 0.63
N THR A 186 -7.64 -11.26 -0.28
CA THR A 186 -8.13 -9.97 -0.79
C THR A 186 -8.18 -10.06 -2.30
N TYR A 187 -9.27 -9.61 -2.88
CA TYR A 187 -9.43 -9.47 -4.32
C TYR A 187 -9.74 -8.02 -4.62
N SER A 188 -9.02 -7.41 -5.54
CA SER A 188 -9.29 -6.04 -5.93
C SER A 188 -9.24 -5.84 -7.45
N LEU A 189 -9.96 -4.81 -7.89
CA LEU A 189 -9.99 -4.29 -9.25
C LEU A 189 -9.49 -2.85 -9.18
N GLN A 190 -8.42 -2.57 -9.92
CA GLN A 190 -7.92 -1.22 -10.13
C GLN A 190 -8.30 -0.74 -11.53
N ILE A 191 -8.75 0.49 -11.63
CA ILE A 191 -9.07 1.15 -12.91
C ILE A 191 -8.35 2.49 -12.96
N ASN A 192 -7.41 2.62 -13.88
CA ASN A 192 -6.75 3.88 -14.19
C ASN A 192 -7.64 4.67 -15.15
N THR A 193 -7.94 5.91 -14.81
CA THR A 193 -8.78 6.73 -15.70
C THR A 193 -7.97 7.34 -16.83
N PRO A 194 -8.33 7.10 -18.10
CA PRO A 194 -7.60 7.67 -19.24
C PRO A 194 -7.68 9.21 -19.30
N ILE A 195 -8.71 9.79 -18.70
CA ILE A 195 -8.97 11.24 -18.69
C ILE A 195 -8.16 11.94 -17.60
N ALA A 196 -7.81 11.23 -16.52
CA ALA A 196 -7.01 11.72 -15.42
C ALA A 196 -5.95 10.65 -15.07
N PRO A 197 -4.77 10.70 -15.69
CA PRO A 197 -3.76 9.62 -15.56
C PRO A 197 -3.24 9.42 -14.12
N ASN A 198 -3.45 10.39 -13.25
CA ASN A 198 -3.09 10.31 -11.83
C ASN A 198 -4.24 9.81 -10.94
N LEU A 199 -5.39 9.45 -11.53
CA LEU A 199 -6.55 8.98 -10.79
C LEU A 199 -6.74 7.48 -11.01
N THR A 200 -6.57 6.70 -9.95
CA THR A 200 -6.83 5.26 -9.92
C THR A 200 -7.98 4.97 -8.97
N PHE A 201 -8.97 4.23 -9.44
CA PHE A 201 -10.03 3.69 -8.58
C PHE A 201 -9.66 2.26 -8.21
N GLU A 202 -9.77 1.94 -6.93
CA GLU A 202 -9.64 0.58 -6.44
C GLU A 202 -10.89 0.19 -5.67
N ALA A 203 -11.43 -0.97 -6.00
CA ALA A 203 -12.52 -1.60 -5.27
C ALA A 203 -12.18 -3.06 -5.02
N GLY A 204 -12.43 -3.54 -3.80
CA GLY A 204 -12.05 -4.91 -3.46
C GLY A 204 -12.92 -5.51 -2.35
N THR A 205 -12.74 -6.80 -2.17
CA THR A 205 -13.32 -7.56 -1.06
C THR A 205 -12.20 -8.25 -0.29
N LYS A 206 -12.35 -8.29 1.03
CA LYS A 206 -11.43 -8.98 1.94
C LYS A 206 -12.21 -10.05 2.69
N ASP A 207 -11.72 -11.27 2.62
CA ASP A 207 -12.20 -12.41 3.39
C ASP A 207 -11.11 -12.84 4.38
N SER A 208 -11.47 -13.10 5.62
CA SER A 208 -10.52 -13.51 6.67
C SER A 208 -11.15 -14.52 7.59
N ASP A 209 -10.43 -15.61 7.83
CA ASP A 209 -10.74 -16.55 8.90
C ASP A 209 -10.39 -15.88 10.24
N THR A 210 -11.39 -15.64 11.05
CA THR A 210 -11.27 -15.14 12.44
C THR A 210 -11.59 -16.24 13.43
#